data_0d414feb507122e95e31753c07077298
#
_entry.id   0d414feb507122e95e31753c07077298
#
_cell.length_a   1.000
_cell.length_b   1.000
_cell.length_c   1.000
_cell.angle_alpha   90.00
_cell.angle_beta   90.00
_cell.angle_gamma   90.00
#
_symmetry.space_group_name_H-M   'P 1'
#
loop_
_entity.id
_entity.type
_entity.pdbx_description
1 polymer ?
#
loop_
_entity_poly.entity_id
_entity_poly.type
_entity_poly.pdbx_seq_one_letter_code
_entity_poly.pdbx_strand_id
1 'polypeptide(L)'
;MEFNISQLKWTRKPQSYDIKEDKIEMITKPYTDLWQRTYYHFRNDNAPVLQMKTKEKYFSFVVKTEFESHQRFDQCGIVMYLDSENWLKASIEYENEAFQRLGSVVTNNGYSDWATTSIPASIKSMWYRLSRREDDFCIECSNDGQVFQ
;
A
#
# COMPACT_ATOMS: atom_id res chain seq x y z
N MET A 1 -3.05 20.70 4.90
CA MET A 1 -2.17 20.75 3.71
C MET A 1 -3.01 20.36 2.52
N GLU A 2 -2.92 21.10 1.41
CA GLU A 2 -3.54 20.70 0.16
C GLU A 2 -2.64 19.67 -0.56
N PHE A 3 -3.23 18.56 -0.99
CA PHE A 3 -2.49 17.52 -1.72
C PHE A 3 -2.16 17.99 -3.14
N ASN A 4 -0.91 17.83 -3.55
CA ASN A 4 -0.47 18.10 -4.90
C ASN A 4 0.36 16.93 -5.42
N ILE A 5 -0.10 16.33 -6.50
CA ILE A 5 0.55 15.16 -7.13
C ILE A 5 2.01 15.43 -7.54
N SER A 6 2.37 16.68 -7.84
CA SER A 6 3.73 17.07 -8.18
C SER A 6 4.74 16.95 -7.01
N GLN A 7 4.25 16.83 -5.79
CA GLN A 7 5.08 16.65 -4.59
C GLN A 7 5.47 15.18 -4.38
N LEU A 8 4.82 14.25 -5.08
CA LEU A 8 5.13 12.84 -5.01
C LEU A 8 6.48 12.54 -5.66
N LYS A 9 7.26 11.69 -5.01
CA LYS A 9 8.57 11.24 -5.49
C LYS A 9 8.69 9.73 -5.35
N TRP A 10 9.33 9.12 -6.33
CA TRP A 10 9.64 7.71 -6.27
C TRP A 10 10.76 7.43 -5.26
N THR A 11 10.49 6.59 -4.30
CA THR A 11 11.54 5.92 -3.51
C THR A 11 12.19 4.85 -4.36
N ARG A 12 11.37 4.06 -5.07
CA ARG A 12 11.79 3.10 -6.10
C ARG A 12 10.81 3.16 -7.25
N LYS A 13 11.32 3.24 -8.47
CA LYS A 13 10.49 3.30 -9.67
C LYS A 13 10.00 1.92 -10.09
N PRO A 14 8.75 1.82 -10.57
CA PRO A 14 8.26 0.62 -11.24
C PRO A 14 8.95 0.41 -12.59
N GLN A 15 8.56 -0.64 -13.31
CA GLN A 15 9.03 -0.91 -14.68
C GLN A 15 8.67 0.23 -15.63
N SER A 16 7.43 0.69 -15.56
CA SER A 16 6.95 1.87 -16.27
C SER A 16 5.84 2.57 -15.46
N TYR A 17 5.63 3.83 -15.73
CA TYR A 17 4.56 4.61 -15.09
C TYR A 17 4.15 5.80 -15.94
N ASP A 18 2.92 6.26 -15.74
CA ASP A 18 2.37 7.49 -16.27
C ASP A 18 1.65 8.25 -15.16
N ILE A 19 2.02 9.49 -14.93
CA ILE A 19 1.41 10.37 -13.91
C ILE A 19 0.56 11.39 -14.65
N LYS A 20 -0.76 11.30 -14.46
CA LYS A 20 -1.77 12.23 -14.97
C LYS A 20 -2.27 13.13 -13.85
N GLU A 21 -3.13 14.07 -14.19
CA GLU A 21 -3.66 15.03 -13.21
C GLU A 21 -4.48 14.33 -12.09
N ASP A 22 -5.24 13.30 -12.43
CA ASP A 22 -6.19 12.64 -11.56
C ASP A 22 -5.85 11.18 -11.24
N LYS A 23 -4.85 10.61 -11.90
CA LYS A 23 -4.45 9.21 -11.70
C LYS A 23 -2.99 8.94 -11.99
N ILE A 24 -2.52 7.86 -11.42
CA ILE A 24 -1.19 7.30 -11.65
C ILE A 24 -1.37 5.86 -12.11
N GLU A 25 -0.83 5.55 -13.27
CA GLU A 25 -0.78 4.20 -13.82
C GLU A 25 0.64 3.67 -13.70
N MET A 26 0.83 2.44 -13.26
CA MET A 26 2.15 1.83 -13.15
C MET A 26 2.12 0.34 -13.47
N ILE A 27 3.21 -0.13 -14.07
CA ILE A 27 3.50 -1.55 -14.26
C ILE A 27 4.68 -1.89 -13.36
N THR A 28 4.47 -2.82 -12.45
CA THR A 28 5.50 -3.25 -11.49
C THR A 28 6.44 -4.28 -12.11
N LYS A 29 7.61 -4.44 -11.52
CA LYS A 29 8.54 -5.54 -11.87
C LYS A 29 8.16 -6.79 -11.08
N PRO A 30 8.41 -7.98 -11.61
CA PRO A 30 8.28 -9.21 -10.85
C PRO A 30 9.29 -9.25 -9.69
N TYR A 31 9.02 -10.07 -8.69
CA TYR A 31 9.87 -10.33 -7.53
C TYR A 31 10.12 -9.09 -6.67
N THR A 32 9.12 -8.20 -6.56
CA THR A 32 9.16 -7.03 -5.69
C THR A 32 8.19 -7.21 -4.51
N ASP A 33 8.62 -6.78 -3.32
CA ASP A 33 7.81 -6.85 -2.10
C ASP A 33 8.33 -5.89 -1.03
N LEU A 34 7.54 -5.74 0.03
CA LEU A 34 7.92 -5.15 1.30
C LEU A 34 7.61 -6.15 2.40
N TRP A 35 8.64 -6.80 2.92
CA TRP A 35 8.56 -7.74 4.03
C TRP A 35 9.88 -7.80 4.80
N GLN A 36 9.81 -7.90 6.13
CA GLN A 36 10.99 -7.98 6.98
C GLN A 36 10.87 -9.15 7.97
N ARG A 37 11.66 -10.18 7.74
CA ARG A 37 12.04 -11.31 8.61
C ARG A 37 10.92 -12.22 9.10
N THR A 38 9.94 -11.69 9.81
CA THR A 38 8.98 -12.45 10.61
C THR A 38 8.38 -13.62 9.85
N TYR A 39 8.33 -14.79 10.48
CA TYR A 39 7.75 -16.04 10.01
C TYR A 39 8.45 -16.64 8.77
N TYR A 40 8.61 -15.85 7.69
CA TYR A 40 9.15 -16.33 6.40
C TYR A 40 10.68 -16.27 6.31
N HIS A 41 11.36 -15.63 7.26
CA HIS A 41 12.81 -15.51 7.36
C HIS A 41 13.52 -14.84 6.16
N PHE A 42 12.77 -14.16 5.27
CA PHE A 42 13.37 -13.35 4.22
C PHE A 42 13.21 -11.85 4.48
N ARG A 43 13.98 -11.08 3.76
CA ARG A 43 13.90 -9.61 3.71
C ARG A 43 13.74 -9.19 2.27
N ASN A 44 12.74 -8.36 2.03
CA ASN A 44 12.52 -7.75 0.73
C ASN A 44 12.08 -6.29 0.92
N ASP A 45 12.79 -5.37 0.28
CA ASP A 45 12.53 -3.94 0.35
C ASP A 45 12.75 -3.31 -1.03
N ASN A 46 12.07 -3.82 -2.04
CA ASN A 46 12.26 -3.44 -3.43
C ASN A 46 10.97 -3.10 -4.18
N ALA A 47 9.80 -3.13 -3.52
CA ALA A 47 8.55 -2.72 -4.15
C ALA A 47 8.60 -1.23 -4.53
N PRO A 48 7.97 -0.84 -5.65
CA PRO A 48 7.86 0.56 -6.02
C PRO A 48 7.00 1.32 -5.01
N VAL A 49 7.47 2.49 -4.62
CA VAL A 49 6.77 3.38 -3.70
C VAL A 49 6.83 4.80 -4.24
N LEU A 50 5.67 5.39 -4.45
CA LEU A 50 5.51 6.80 -4.78
C LEU A 50 4.93 7.51 -3.55
N GLN A 51 5.67 8.45 -2.99
CA GLN A 51 5.29 9.08 -1.74
C GLN A 51 5.71 10.55 -1.66
N MET A 52 5.11 11.28 -0.75
CA MET A 52 5.52 12.62 -0.36
C MET A 52 5.92 12.67 1.11
N LYS A 53 6.84 13.57 1.45
CA LYS A 53 7.17 13.84 2.85
C LYS A 53 6.18 14.83 3.44
N THR A 54 5.76 14.59 4.68
CA THR A 54 4.94 15.52 5.44
C THR A 54 5.44 15.63 6.88
N LYS A 55 5.32 16.83 7.46
CA LYS A 55 5.53 17.10 8.89
C LYS A 55 4.21 17.22 9.65
N GLU A 56 3.10 17.13 8.94
CA GLU A 56 1.77 17.24 9.54
C GLU A 56 1.54 16.11 10.54
N LYS A 57 1.11 16.47 11.73
CA LYS A 57 0.75 15.53 12.80
C LYS A 57 -0.72 15.10 12.73
N TYR A 58 -1.53 15.81 11.98
CA TYR A 58 -2.95 15.52 11.80
C TYR A 58 -3.28 15.59 10.32
N PHE A 59 -3.56 14.44 9.71
CA PHE A 59 -4.02 14.36 8.33
C PHE A 59 -4.80 13.07 8.08
N SER A 60 -5.59 13.10 7.02
CA SER A 60 -6.09 11.89 6.36
C SER A 60 -5.71 11.94 4.89
N PHE A 61 -5.16 10.85 4.38
CA PHE A 61 -4.84 10.67 2.97
C PHE A 61 -5.69 9.53 2.42
N VAL A 62 -6.43 9.82 1.34
CA VAL A 62 -7.33 8.87 0.71
C VAL A 62 -6.82 8.57 -0.70
N VAL A 63 -6.80 7.31 -1.07
CA VAL A 63 -6.47 6.85 -2.41
C VAL A 63 -7.38 5.71 -2.83
N LYS A 64 -7.84 5.73 -4.06
CA LYS A 64 -8.46 4.58 -4.73
C LYS A 64 -7.37 3.82 -5.50
N THR A 65 -7.27 2.53 -5.27
CA THR A 65 -6.47 1.64 -6.10
C THR A 65 -7.36 0.85 -7.03
N GLU A 66 -6.95 0.71 -8.28
CA GLU A 66 -7.51 -0.21 -9.27
C GLU A 66 -6.36 -1.08 -9.75
N PHE A 67 -6.55 -2.38 -9.79
CA PHE A 67 -5.43 -3.31 -10.02
C PHE A 67 -5.87 -4.53 -10.83
N GLU A 68 -4.90 -5.06 -11.56
CA GLU A 68 -4.97 -6.33 -12.27
C GLU A 68 -3.87 -7.25 -11.74
N SER A 69 -4.27 -8.26 -10.97
CA SER A 69 -3.36 -9.25 -10.42
C SER A 69 -3.40 -10.51 -11.26
N HIS A 70 -2.24 -11.06 -11.57
CA HIS A 70 -2.07 -12.24 -12.41
C HIS A 70 -1.35 -13.37 -11.69
N GLN A 71 -0.49 -13.04 -10.74
CA GLN A 71 0.32 -14.00 -10.03
C GLN A 71 0.05 -13.91 -8.53
N ARG A 72 0.19 -15.02 -7.84
CA ARG A 72 0.14 -15.06 -6.38
C ARG A 72 1.12 -14.04 -5.80
N PHE A 73 0.68 -13.30 -4.80
CA PHE A 73 1.39 -12.20 -4.14
C PHE A 73 1.40 -10.86 -4.90
N ASP A 74 0.83 -10.77 -6.08
CA ASP A 74 0.59 -9.46 -6.69
C ASP A 74 -0.23 -8.61 -5.75
N GLN A 75 0.19 -7.38 -5.49
CA GLN A 75 -0.46 -6.52 -4.51
C GLN A 75 -0.42 -5.05 -4.90
N CYS A 76 -1.45 -4.33 -4.45
CA CYS A 76 -1.57 -2.89 -4.62
C CYS A 76 -2.25 -2.28 -3.40
N GLY A 77 -1.78 -1.13 -2.96
CA GLY A 77 -2.34 -0.50 -1.77
C GLY A 77 -1.70 0.84 -1.42
N ILE A 78 -1.80 1.19 -0.14
CA ILE A 78 -1.25 2.40 0.45
C ILE A 78 -0.08 2.06 1.39
N VAL A 79 0.88 2.95 1.49
CA VAL A 79 2.03 2.78 2.37
C VAL A 79 2.41 4.09 3.04
N MET A 80 2.78 4.02 4.32
CA MET A 80 3.60 5.01 4.98
C MET A 80 4.99 4.40 5.16
N TYR A 81 5.98 4.98 4.52
CA TYR A 81 7.33 4.43 4.48
C TYR A 81 8.33 5.45 5.01
N LEU A 82 9.01 5.10 6.09
CA LEU A 82 10.10 5.89 6.65
C LEU A 82 11.45 5.38 6.12
N ASP A 83 11.72 4.11 6.34
CA ASP A 83 12.91 3.39 5.87
C ASP A 83 12.60 1.88 5.74
N SER A 84 13.60 1.08 5.38
CA SER A 84 13.43 -0.37 5.16
C SER A 84 12.99 -1.15 6.40
N GLU A 85 13.20 -0.62 7.58
CA GLU A 85 12.90 -1.28 8.84
C GLU A 85 11.69 -0.69 9.57
N ASN A 86 11.13 0.43 9.06
CA ASN A 86 10.02 1.12 9.69
C ASN A 86 9.03 1.62 8.62
N TRP A 87 7.93 0.93 8.48
CA TRP A 87 6.85 1.27 7.56
C TRP A 87 5.55 0.56 7.94
N LEU A 88 4.45 1.04 7.44
CA LEU A 88 3.18 0.35 7.47
C LEU A 88 2.53 0.40 6.09
N LYS A 89 1.87 -0.68 5.69
CA LYS A 89 1.11 -0.76 4.43
C LYS A 89 -0.26 -1.40 4.66
N ALA A 90 -1.20 -1.07 3.79
CA ALA A 90 -2.41 -1.85 3.59
C ALA A 90 -2.56 -2.14 2.10
N SER A 91 -2.92 -3.36 1.77
CA SER A 91 -3.02 -3.80 0.39
C SER A 91 -4.03 -4.94 0.24
N ILE A 92 -4.46 -5.14 -1.00
CA ILE A 92 -5.02 -6.40 -1.42
C ILE A 92 -3.88 -7.19 -2.05
N GLU A 93 -3.69 -8.43 -1.60
CA GLU A 93 -2.71 -9.39 -2.09
C GLU A 93 -3.43 -10.57 -2.74
N TYR A 94 -3.15 -10.82 -3.99
CA TYR A 94 -3.78 -11.88 -4.76
C TYR A 94 -3.29 -13.26 -4.32
N GLU A 95 -4.22 -14.17 -4.03
CA GLU A 95 -3.89 -15.54 -3.66
C GLU A 95 -4.19 -16.53 -4.81
N ASN A 96 -5.42 -16.47 -5.35
CA ASN A 96 -5.87 -17.32 -6.46
C ASN A 96 -7.19 -16.76 -7.06
N GLU A 97 -7.77 -17.47 -8.00
CA GLU A 97 -9.01 -17.04 -8.68
C GLU A 97 -10.24 -16.97 -7.78
N ALA A 98 -10.24 -17.64 -6.63
CA ALA A 98 -11.37 -17.65 -5.71
C ALA A 98 -11.30 -16.50 -4.70
N PHE A 99 -10.12 -16.22 -4.16
CA PHE A 99 -9.96 -15.22 -3.11
C PHE A 99 -8.61 -14.50 -3.16
N GLN A 100 -8.58 -13.39 -2.49
CA GLN A 100 -7.40 -12.57 -2.23
C GLN A 100 -7.46 -12.07 -0.78
N ARG A 101 -6.37 -11.50 -0.30
CA ARG A 101 -6.24 -11.09 1.09
C ARG A 101 -6.21 -9.58 1.19
N LEU A 102 -7.21 -9.04 1.86
CA LEU A 102 -7.19 -7.65 2.31
C LEU A 102 -6.50 -7.62 3.66
N GLY A 103 -5.43 -6.84 3.79
CA GLY A 103 -4.69 -6.82 5.03
C GLY A 103 -3.79 -5.62 5.20
N SER A 104 -3.18 -5.55 6.39
CA SER A 104 -2.18 -4.55 6.73
C SER A 104 -0.94 -5.19 7.33
N VAL A 105 0.20 -4.59 7.05
CA VAL A 105 1.49 -4.98 7.63
C VAL A 105 2.07 -3.77 8.35
N VAL A 106 2.49 -3.98 9.58
CA VAL A 106 3.32 -3.03 10.31
C VAL A 106 4.71 -3.61 10.45
N THR A 107 5.70 -2.87 9.98
CA THR A 107 7.11 -3.22 10.18
C THR A 107 7.73 -2.22 11.13
N ASN A 108 8.24 -2.73 12.23
CA ASN A 108 8.85 -1.94 13.27
C ASN A 108 10.21 -2.55 13.65
N ASN A 109 11.28 -1.75 13.56
CA ASN A 109 12.64 -2.18 13.80
C ASN A 109 13.02 -3.46 13.02
N GLY A 110 12.56 -3.57 11.78
CA GLY A 110 12.89 -4.66 10.87
C GLY A 110 12.16 -5.98 11.11
N TYR A 111 11.02 -5.95 11.79
CA TYR A 111 10.13 -7.10 11.96
C TYR A 111 8.72 -6.75 11.53
N SER A 112 8.18 -7.53 10.63
CA SER A 112 6.85 -7.35 10.06
C SER A 112 5.79 -8.13 10.83
N ASP A 113 4.63 -7.52 11.03
CA ASP A 113 3.43 -8.14 11.56
C ASP A 113 2.28 -7.93 10.58
N TRP A 114 1.59 -9.01 10.21
CA TRP A 114 0.56 -9.03 9.19
C TRP A 114 -0.78 -9.50 9.73
N ALA A 115 -1.79 -8.62 9.60
CA ALA A 115 -3.18 -8.95 9.86
C ALA A 115 -3.95 -8.99 8.52
N THR A 116 -4.77 -10.00 8.30
CA THR A 116 -5.45 -10.19 7.01
C THR A 116 -6.81 -10.87 7.14
N THR A 117 -7.68 -10.59 6.18
CA THR A 117 -8.95 -11.28 5.95
C THR A 117 -9.10 -11.66 4.49
N SER A 118 -9.84 -12.73 4.22
CA SER A 118 -10.11 -13.17 2.85
C SER A 118 -11.28 -12.41 2.27
N ILE A 119 -11.11 -11.93 1.04
CA ILE A 119 -12.15 -11.27 0.24
C ILE A 119 -12.22 -11.93 -1.15
N PRO A 120 -13.34 -11.81 -1.88
CA PRO A 120 -13.46 -12.35 -3.23
C PRO A 120 -12.40 -11.80 -4.19
N ALA A 121 -11.81 -12.65 -5.02
CA ALA A 121 -10.86 -12.24 -6.06
C ALA A 121 -11.49 -11.39 -7.18
N SER A 122 -12.81 -11.32 -7.24
CA SER A 122 -13.56 -10.45 -8.16
C SER A 122 -13.48 -8.97 -7.81
N ILE A 123 -13.07 -8.60 -6.58
CA ILE A 123 -12.83 -7.21 -6.19
C ILE A 123 -11.54 -6.74 -6.88
N LYS A 124 -11.65 -5.72 -7.74
CA LYS A 124 -10.53 -5.16 -8.52
C LYS A 124 -10.22 -3.70 -8.20
N SER A 125 -10.87 -3.17 -7.18
CA SER A 125 -10.57 -1.83 -6.67
C SER A 125 -10.82 -1.77 -5.17
N MET A 126 -10.10 -0.87 -4.51
CA MET A 126 -10.27 -0.61 -3.08
C MET A 126 -9.88 0.84 -2.78
N TRP A 127 -10.67 1.49 -1.96
CA TRP A 127 -10.32 2.77 -1.36
C TRP A 127 -9.61 2.52 -0.04
N TYR A 128 -8.52 3.25 0.19
CA TYR A 128 -7.82 3.26 1.47
C TYR A 128 -7.80 4.67 2.03
N ARG A 129 -7.97 4.78 3.34
CA ARG A 129 -7.78 6.00 4.11
C ARG A 129 -6.72 5.77 5.17
N LEU A 130 -5.60 6.47 5.08
CA LEU A 130 -4.57 6.53 6.09
C LEU A 130 -4.73 7.83 6.88
N SER A 131 -5.00 7.72 8.16
CA SER A 131 -5.10 8.85 9.06
C SER A 131 -3.97 8.85 10.07
N ARG A 132 -3.44 10.04 10.35
CA ARG A 132 -2.47 10.27 11.41
C ARG A 132 -3.04 11.24 12.45
N ARG A 133 -2.84 10.91 13.73
CA ARG A 133 -3.10 11.79 14.87
C ARG A 133 -1.91 11.72 15.81
N GLU A 134 -1.04 12.73 15.76
CA GLU A 134 0.26 12.76 16.45
C GLU A 134 1.12 11.55 16.10
N ASP A 135 1.27 10.59 17.00
CA ASP A 135 2.06 9.37 16.80
C ASP A 135 1.21 8.14 16.48
N ASP A 136 -0.11 8.30 16.45
CA ASP A 136 -1.05 7.22 16.14
C ASP A 136 -1.43 7.22 14.66
N PHE A 137 -1.60 6.01 14.11
CA PHE A 137 -2.00 5.78 12.73
C PHE A 137 -3.20 4.86 12.66
N CYS A 138 -4.12 5.17 11.76
CA CYS A 138 -5.27 4.33 11.46
C CYS A 138 -5.35 4.11 9.96
N ILE A 139 -5.54 2.87 9.53
CA ILE A 139 -5.86 2.53 8.14
C ILE A 139 -7.25 1.94 8.11
N GLU A 140 -8.04 2.46 7.20
CA GLU A 140 -9.40 2.01 6.92
C GLU A 140 -9.54 1.73 5.44
N CYS A 141 -10.45 0.86 5.05
CA CYS A 141 -10.76 0.57 3.65
C CYS A 141 -12.25 0.75 3.36
N SER A 142 -12.56 0.89 2.08
CA SER A 142 -13.93 1.06 1.59
C SER A 142 -14.07 0.54 0.16
N ASN A 143 -15.19 -0.10 -0.14
CA ASN A 143 -15.53 -0.54 -1.49
C ASN A 143 -16.13 0.59 -2.34
N ASP A 144 -16.74 1.59 -1.72
CA ASP A 144 -17.50 2.67 -2.38
C ASP A 144 -16.89 4.06 -2.21
N GLY A 145 -15.88 4.20 -1.36
CA GLY A 145 -15.25 5.47 -1.02
C GLY A 145 -16.07 6.36 -0.09
N GLN A 146 -17.17 5.86 0.45
CA GLN A 146 -18.09 6.61 1.33
C GLN A 146 -18.05 6.07 2.76
N VAL A 147 -18.23 4.78 2.91
CA VAL A 147 -18.21 4.10 4.21
C VAL A 147 -16.86 3.42 4.40
N PHE A 148 -16.08 3.91 5.35
CA PHE A 148 -14.77 3.36 5.71
C PHE A 148 -14.86 2.57 7.02
N GLN A 149 -14.14 1.46 7.05
CA GLN A 149 -14.05 0.58 8.22
C GLN A 149 -12.67 -0.03 8.36
#